data_34e6dda5f6bbc7499effeaa0b944ef91
#
_entry.id   34e6dda5f6bbc7499effeaa0b944ef91
#
_cell.length_a   1.000
_cell.length_b   1.000
_cell.length_c   1.000
_cell.angle_alpha   90.00
_cell.angle_beta   90.00
_cell.angle_gamma   90.00
#
_symmetry.space_group_name_H-M   'P 1'
#
loop_
_entity.id
_entity.type
_entity.pdbx_description
1 polymer ?
#
loop_
_entity_poly.entity_id
_entity_poly.type
_entity_poly.pdbx_seq_one_letter_code
_entity_poly.pdbx_strand_id
1 'polypeptide(L)'
;VALSKSEKEKIVGEVKEVASNASSLVISDARGLKVSELSEVRQKATQSGIHIQVIKNSLAKLAFEGTDFGCSDEVLVGPSLFAFSFEEPGAAAKLLKTYAKNFDNLDIKALVVEGQLLDGSQIDILASLPSKDEAYGLIANVLQAPVTKFATLLNEVPSKLARVLSAVNDKKKASA
;
A
#
# COMPACT_ATOMS: atom_id res chain seq x y z
N VAL A 1 -4.98 9.83 -33.29
CA VAL A 1 -5.55 8.74 -34.08
C VAL A 1 -6.68 8.13 -33.24
N ALA A 2 -7.90 8.06 -33.80
CA ALA A 2 -9.03 7.47 -33.10
C ALA A 2 -8.88 5.95 -33.14
N LEU A 3 -8.90 5.31 -31.95
CA LEU A 3 -8.84 3.86 -31.81
C LEU A 3 -10.04 3.19 -32.54
N SER A 4 -9.77 2.12 -33.24
CA SER A 4 -10.81 1.30 -33.88
C SER A 4 -11.66 0.57 -32.83
N LYS A 5 -12.85 0.09 -33.23
CA LYS A 5 -13.73 -0.64 -32.30
C LYS A 5 -13.06 -1.90 -31.74
N SER A 6 -12.36 -2.64 -32.58
CA SER A 6 -11.64 -3.87 -32.23
C SER A 6 -10.47 -3.62 -31.24
N GLU A 7 -9.78 -2.49 -31.39
CA GLU A 7 -8.70 -2.10 -30.44
C GLU A 7 -9.25 -1.72 -29.06
N LYS A 8 -10.40 -1.03 -29.02
CA LYS A 8 -11.09 -0.71 -27.77
C LYS A 8 -11.56 -1.96 -27.03
N GLU A 9 -12.13 -2.93 -27.76
CA GLU A 9 -12.56 -4.21 -27.18
C GLU A 9 -11.38 -5.01 -26.63
N LYS A 10 -10.24 -5.00 -27.32
CA LYS A 10 -9.00 -5.62 -26.80
C LYS A 10 -8.52 -4.97 -25.51
N ILE A 11 -8.44 -3.63 -25.48
CA ILE A 11 -8.02 -2.90 -24.28
C ILE A 11 -8.97 -3.18 -23.10
N VAL A 12 -10.28 -3.19 -23.34
CA VAL A 12 -11.26 -3.53 -22.28
C VAL A 12 -11.06 -4.96 -21.79
N GLY A 13 -10.79 -5.92 -22.69
CA GLY A 13 -10.50 -7.31 -22.32
C GLY A 13 -9.24 -7.44 -21.47
N GLU A 14 -8.14 -6.83 -21.89
CA GLU A 14 -6.86 -6.82 -21.14
C GLU A 14 -7.03 -6.19 -19.76
N VAL A 15 -7.70 -5.04 -19.67
CA VAL A 15 -7.92 -4.34 -18.41
C VAL A 15 -8.83 -5.15 -17.49
N LYS A 16 -9.86 -5.80 -18.02
CA LYS A 16 -10.75 -6.67 -17.26
C LYS A 16 -10.01 -7.88 -16.67
N GLU A 17 -9.11 -8.49 -17.44
CA GLU A 17 -8.27 -9.59 -16.99
C GLU A 17 -7.32 -9.13 -15.86
N VAL A 18 -6.66 -7.98 -16.05
CA VAL A 18 -5.80 -7.37 -15.02
C VAL A 18 -6.60 -7.03 -13.76
N ALA A 19 -7.78 -6.43 -13.90
CA ALA A 19 -8.66 -6.07 -12.80
C ALA A 19 -9.16 -7.31 -12.02
N SER A 20 -9.49 -8.40 -12.71
CA SER A 20 -9.93 -9.64 -12.05
C SER A 20 -8.86 -10.29 -11.18
N ASN A 21 -7.59 -10.08 -11.50
CA ASN A 21 -6.45 -10.64 -10.77
C ASN A 21 -5.86 -9.67 -9.74
N ALA A 22 -6.27 -8.40 -9.74
CA ALA A 22 -5.74 -7.38 -8.85
C ALA A 22 -6.42 -7.40 -7.49
N SER A 23 -5.63 -7.25 -6.41
CA SER A 23 -6.11 -7.14 -5.03
C SER A 23 -6.50 -5.71 -4.66
N SER A 24 -5.88 -4.72 -5.30
CA SER A 24 -6.20 -3.31 -5.07
C SER A 24 -5.96 -2.46 -6.31
N LEU A 25 -6.68 -1.35 -6.39
CA LEU A 25 -6.60 -0.35 -7.44
C LEU A 25 -6.39 1.03 -6.83
N VAL A 26 -5.38 1.76 -7.31
CA VAL A 26 -5.16 3.17 -6.96
C VAL A 26 -5.38 4.01 -8.19
N ILE A 27 -6.24 5.03 -8.08
CA ILE A 27 -6.57 5.98 -9.13
C ILE A 27 -5.91 7.31 -8.80
N SER A 28 -5.03 7.77 -9.67
CA SER A 28 -4.34 9.05 -9.50
C SER A 28 -4.46 9.93 -10.74
N ASP A 29 -4.34 11.25 -10.55
CA ASP A 29 -4.22 12.20 -11.65
C ASP A 29 -2.74 12.35 -12.02
N ALA A 30 -2.44 12.21 -13.28
CA ALA A 30 -1.07 12.30 -13.79
C ALA A 30 -0.85 13.58 -14.63
N ARG A 31 -1.67 14.62 -14.43
CA ARG A 31 -1.54 15.88 -15.16
C ARG A 31 -0.25 16.60 -14.75
N GLY A 32 0.52 17.00 -15.74
CA GLY A 32 1.73 17.80 -15.51
C GLY A 32 2.98 16.98 -15.14
N LEU A 33 2.89 15.65 -15.07
CA LEU A 33 4.08 14.81 -14.94
C LEU A 33 4.88 14.81 -16.25
N LYS A 34 6.18 14.92 -16.14
CA LYS A 34 7.09 14.76 -17.29
C LYS A 34 7.18 13.30 -17.70
N VAL A 35 7.45 13.05 -18.99
CA VAL A 35 7.60 11.69 -19.51
C VAL A 35 8.70 10.89 -18.81
N SER A 36 9.79 11.55 -18.40
CA SER A 36 10.86 10.94 -17.61
C SER A 36 10.38 10.46 -16.25
N GLU A 37 9.62 11.28 -15.53
CA GLU A 37 9.03 10.97 -14.22
C GLU A 37 8.08 9.78 -14.31
N LEU A 38 7.20 9.79 -15.32
CA LEU A 38 6.27 8.70 -15.56
C LEU A 38 6.98 7.38 -15.91
N SER A 39 8.12 7.46 -16.60
CA SER A 39 8.96 6.30 -16.92
C SER A 39 9.63 5.73 -15.68
N GLU A 40 10.12 6.57 -14.78
CA GLU A 40 10.69 6.15 -13.49
C GLU A 40 9.64 5.45 -12.61
N VAL A 41 8.42 6.04 -12.53
CA VAL A 41 7.30 5.43 -11.78
C VAL A 41 6.96 4.06 -12.34
N ARG A 42 6.86 3.91 -13.68
CA ARG A 42 6.59 2.63 -14.32
C ARG A 42 7.67 1.59 -14.08
N GLN A 43 8.94 1.99 -14.16
CA GLN A 43 10.06 1.09 -13.93
C GLN A 43 10.04 0.53 -12.50
N LYS A 44 9.84 1.39 -11.50
CA LYS A 44 9.75 0.96 -10.11
C LYS A 44 8.48 0.17 -9.81
N ALA A 45 7.37 0.53 -10.44
CA ALA A 45 6.13 -0.22 -10.33
C ALA A 45 6.29 -1.67 -10.83
N THR A 46 6.93 -1.84 -11.98
CA THR A 46 7.20 -3.18 -12.53
C THR A 46 8.11 -4.00 -11.59
N GLN A 47 9.10 -3.37 -10.95
CA GLN A 47 9.96 -4.04 -9.97
C GLN A 47 9.20 -4.47 -8.71
N SER A 48 8.13 -3.75 -8.36
CA SER A 48 7.28 -4.02 -7.18
C SER A 48 6.03 -4.85 -7.52
N GLY A 49 5.94 -5.45 -8.70
CA GLY A 49 4.78 -6.24 -9.13
C GLY A 49 3.49 -5.41 -9.31
N ILE A 50 3.62 -4.11 -9.58
CA ILE A 50 2.48 -3.20 -9.79
C ILE A 50 2.34 -2.92 -11.28
N HIS A 51 1.15 -3.08 -11.82
CA HIS A 51 0.85 -2.73 -13.21
C HIS A 51 0.27 -1.32 -13.28
N ILE A 52 0.95 -0.43 -14.01
CA ILE A 52 0.50 0.96 -14.19
C ILE A 52 0.08 1.18 -15.63
N GLN A 53 -1.16 1.60 -15.81
CA GLN A 53 -1.72 1.89 -17.13
C GLN A 53 -2.54 3.20 -17.12
N VAL A 54 -2.44 3.97 -18.19
CA VAL A 54 -3.29 5.14 -18.44
C VAL A 54 -4.35 4.74 -19.46
N ILE A 55 -5.61 4.80 -19.06
CA ILE A 55 -6.73 4.33 -19.86
C ILE A 55 -7.78 5.44 -19.92
N LYS A 56 -8.51 5.51 -21.01
CA LYS A 56 -9.65 6.42 -21.12
C LYS A 56 -10.76 5.99 -20.16
N ASN A 57 -11.29 6.92 -19.35
CA ASN A 57 -12.30 6.63 -18.33
C ASN A 57 -13.52 5.86 -18.85
N SER A 58 -13.98 6.17 -20.08
CA SER A 58 -15.11 5.43 -20.68
C SER A 58 -14.80 3.95 -20.95
N LEU A 59 -13.54 3.59 -21.23
CA LEU A 59 -13.13 2.19 -21.42
C LEU A 59 -12.88 1.53 -20.06
N ALA A 60 -12.34 2.28 -19.09
CA ALA A 60 -12.15 1.81 -17.74
C ALA A 60 -13.49 1.43 -17.07
N LYS A 61 -14.52 2.28 -17.22
CA LYS A 61 -15.88 1.95 -16.74
C LYS A 61 -16.41 0.65 -17.29
N LEU A 62 -16.32 0.43 -18.61
CA LEU A 62 -16.75 -0.81 -19.25
C LEU A 62 -15.92 -2.03 -18.79
N ALA A 63 -14.63 -1.84 -18.51
CA ALA A 63 -13.77 -2.91 -18.01
C ALA A 63 -14.05 -3.29 -16.55
N PHE A 64 -14.45 -2.31 -15.74
CA PHE A 64 -14.75 -2.52 -14.32
C PHE A 64 -16.19 -3.01 -14.06
N GLU A 65 -17.07 -2.94 -15.06
CA GLU A 65 -18.40 -3.54 -14.98
C GLU A 65 -18.30 -5.04 -14.71
N GLY A 66 -18.85 -5.46 -13.56
CA GLY A 66 -18.81 -6.85 -13.12
C GLY A 66 -17.54 -7.29 -12.38
N THR A 67 -16.67 -6.35 -12.02
CA THR A 67 -15.53 -6.57 -11.12
C THR A 67 -15.74 -5.80 -9.79
N ASP A 68 -14.94 -6.12 -8.78
CA ASP A 68 -14.97 -5.45 -7.47
C ASP A 68 -14.65 -3.94 -7.55
N PHE A 69 -14.14 -3.49 -8.68
CA PHE A 69 -13.78 -2.09 -8.92
C PHE A 69 -14.90 -1.22 -9.51
N GLY A 70 -16.10 -1.77 -9.72
CA GLY A 70 -17.26 -1.04 -10.27
C GLY A 70 -17.71 0.15 -9.41
N CYS A 71 -17.40 0.17 -8.11
CA CYS A 71 -17.69 1.29 -7.23
C CYS A 71 -16.88 2.57 -7.54
N SER A 72 -15.86 2.51 -8.41
CA SER A 72 -15.03 3.67 -8.79
C SER A 72 -15.63 4.62 -9.82
N ASP A 73 -16.80 4.32 -10.36
CA ASP A 73 -17.43 5.06 -11.48
C ASP A 73 -17.62 6.56 -11.21
N GLU A 74 -17.91 6.94 -9.98
CA GLU A 74 -18.14 8.32 -9.58
C GLU A 74 -16.84 9.16 -9.56
N VAL A 75 -15.70 8.51 -9.32
CA VAL A 75 -14.40 9.18 -9.18
C VAL A 75 -13.63 9.27 -10.52
N LEU A 76 -14.08 8.58 -11.56
CA LEU A 76 -13.45 8.56 -12.88
C LEU A 76 -13.69 9.87 -13.66
N VAL A 77 -13.15 10.98 -13.16
CA VAL A 77 -13.23 12.31 -13.78
C VAL A 77 -11.83 12.80 -14.19
N GLY A 78 -11.65 13.23 -15.43
CA GLY A 78 -10.37 13.71 -15.94
C GLY A 78 -9.38 12.60 -16.31
N PRO A 79 -8.13 12.92 -16.68
CA PRO A 79 -7.12 11.93 -17.00
C PRO A 79 -6.77 11.13 -15.74
N SER A 80 -6.88 9.83 -15.84
CA SER A 80 -6.65 8.92 -14.71
C SER A 80 -5.54 7.93 -15.04
N LEU A 81 -4.63 7.77 -14.09
CA LEU A 81 -3.61 6.75 -14.09
C LEU A 81 -4.06 5.67 -13.10
N PHE A 82 -4.10 4.44 -13.59
CA PHE A 82 -4.53 3.27 -12.84
C PHE A 82 -3.32 2.46 -12.45
N ALA A 83 -3.15 2.21 -11.16
CA ALA A 83 -2.12 1.35 -10.61
C ALA A 83 -2.78 0.13 -9.96
N PHE A 84 -2.58 -1.04 -10.55
CA PHE A 84 -3.09 -2.32 -10.07
C PHE A 84 -2.01 -3.03 -9.27
N SER A 85 -2.35 -3.50 -8.08
CA SER A 85 -1.48 -4.33 -7.24
C SER A 85 -2.03 -5.75 -7.17
N PHE A 86 -1.16 -6.75 -7.39
CA PHE A 86 -1.57 -8.16 -7.42
C PHE A 86 -1.32 -8.86 -6.08
N GLU A 87 -0.11 -8.80 -5.56
CA GLU A 87 0.30 -9.56 -4.38
C GLU A 87 0.05 -8.81 -3.08
N GLU A 88 0.42 -7.53 -3.04
CA GLU A 88 0.34 -6.68 -1.84
C GLU A 88 -0.62 -5.52 -2.07
N PRO A 89 -1.78 -5.47 -1.39
CA PRO A 89 -2.75 -4.40 -1.59
C PRO A 89 -2.19 -3.01 -1.26
N GLY A 90 -1.23 -2.92 -0.34
CA GLY A 90 -0.58 -1.67 0.04
C GLY A 90 0.56 -1.22 -0.87
N ALA A 91 1.09 -2.06 -1.77
CA ALA A 91 2.29 -1.75 -2.55
C ALA A 91 2.09 -0.56 -3.48
N ALA A 92 0.97 -0.52 -4.23
CA ALA A 92 0.63 0.59 -5.11
C ALA A 92 0.47 1.91 -4.34
N ALA A 93 -0.18 1.86 -3.17
CA ALA A 93 -0.35 3.02 -2.30
C ALA A 93 0.99 3.54 -1.74
N LYS A 94 1.87 2.64 -1.27
CA LYS A 94 3.22 3.01 -0.79
C LYS A 94 4.04 3.69 -1.88
N LEU A 95 4.04 3.12 -3.08
CA LEU A 95 4.76 3.65 -4.23
C LEU A 95 4.23 5.03 -4.61
N LEU A 96 2.93 5.15 -4.88
CA LEU A 96 2.34 6.41 -5.31
C LEU A 96 2.43 7.50 -4.24
N LYS A 97 2.31 7.17 -2.95
CA LYS A 97 2.53 8.10 -1.83
C LYS A 97 3.97 8.64 -1.81
N THR A 98 4.96 7.80 -2.06
CA THR A 98 6.37 8.22 -2.12
C THR A 98 6.59 9.18 -3.28
N TYR A 99 5.97 8.92 -4.42
CA TYR A 99 6.07 9.79 -5.57
C TYR A 99 5.22 11.06 -5.45
N ALA A 100 4.04 11.01 -4.84
CA ALA A 100 3.23 12.19 -4.55
C ALA A 100 3.94 13.19 -3.62
N LYS A 101 4.84 12.71 -2.75
CA LYS A 101 5.71 13.60 -1.95
C LYS A 101 6.83 14.25 -2.76
N ASN A 102 7.29 13.61 -3.83
CA ASN A 102 8.39 14.09 -4.66
C ASN A 102 7.90 14.92 -5.85
N PHE A 103 6.68 14.70 -6.29
CA PHE A 103 6.06 15.33 -7.47
C PHE A 103 4.76 16.00 -7.08
N ASP A 104 4.76 17.33 -6.99
CA ASP A 104 3.59 18.15 -6.60
C ASP A 104 2.38 17.97 -7.52
N ASN A 105 2.57 17.39 -8.71
CA ASN A 105 1.54 17.22 -9.73
C ASN A 105 0.86 15.83 -9.72
N LEU A 106 1.19 14.96 -8.77
CA LEU A 106 0.59 13.64 -8.65
C LEU A 106 -0.48 13.63 -7.54
N ASP A 107 -1.73 13.82 -7.91
CA ASP A 107 -2.84 13.78 -6.97
C ASP A 107 -3.51 12.41 -6.97
N ILE A 108 -3.73 11.85 -5.78
CA ILE A 108 -4.41 10.59 -5.58
C ILE A 108 -5.89 10.85 -5.39
N LYS A 109 -6.72 10.39 -6.32
CA LYS A 109 -8.16 10.62 -6.32
C LYS A 109 -8.91 9.64 -5.43
N ALA A 110 -8.64 8.36 -5.63
CA ALA A 110 -9.33 7.30 -4.91
C ALA A 110 -8.51 6.02 -4.89
N LEU A 111 -8.89 5.17 -3.97
CA LEU A 111 -8.33 3.86 -3.73
C LEU A 111 -9.49 2.85 -3.67
N VAL A 112 -9.33 1.71 -4.31
CA VAL A 112 -10.30 0.62 -4.21
C VAL A 112 -9.60 -0.63 -3.72
N VAL A 113 -10.09 -1.21 -2.63
CA VAL A 113 -9.58 -2.43 -2.02
C VAL A 113 -10.76 -3.32 -1.68
N GLU A 114 -10.74 -4.56 -2.16
CA GLU A 114 -11.81 -5.54 -1.87
C GLU A 114 -13.23 -4.99 -2.10
N GLY A 115 -13.43 -4.23 -3.16
CA GLY A 115 -14.73 -3.64 -3.49
C GLY A 115 -15.13 -2.41 -2.67
N GLN A 116 -14.30 -1.93 -1.76
CA GLN A 116 -14.54 -0.71 -0.99
C GLN A 116 -13.81 0.48 -1.61
N LEU A 117 -14.57 1.53 -1.88
CA LEU A 117 -14.02 2.81 -2.34
C LEU A 117 -13.54 3.61 -1.14
N LEU A 118 -12.26 3.96 -1.12
CA LEU A 118 -11.63 4.82 -0.12
C LEU A 118 -11.21 6.13 -0.79
N ASP A 119 -11.36 7.23 -0.08
CA ASP A 119 -10.94 8.54 -0.55
C ASP A 119 -9.41 8.65 -0.61
N GLY A 120 -8.87 9.48 -1.50
CA GLY A 120 -7.43 9.71 -1.65
C GLY A 120 -6.72 10.16 -0.37
N SER A 121 -7.45 10.83 0.55
CA SER A 121 -6.95 11.21 1.87
C SER A 121 -6.60 10.01 2.77
N GLN A 122 -7.19 8.84 2.51
CA GLN A 122 -6.98 7.63 3.29
C GLN A 122 -5.83 6.75 2.78
N ILE A 123 -5.03 7.26 1.85
CA ILE A 123 -3.85 6.53 1.33
C ILE A 123 -2.88 6.10 2.44
N ASP A 124 -2.82 6.86 3.54
CA ASP A 124 -1.94 6.57 4.66
C ASP A 124 -2.29 5.25 5.34
N ILE A 125 -3.57 4.92 5.42
CA ILE A 125 -4.05 3.65 5.97
C ILE A 125 -3.58 2.50 5.09
N LEU A 126 -3.80 2.61 3.78
CA LEU A 126 -3.40 1.58 2.82
C LEU A 126 -1.88 1.42 2.75
N ALA A 127 -1.15 2.54 2.73
CA ALA A 127 0.32 2.52 2.72
C ALA A 127 0.92 1.98 4.02
N SER A 128 0.19 1.95 5.13
CA SER A 128 0.64 1.36 6.40
C SER A 128 0.39 -0.14 6.50
N LEU A 129 -0.35 -0.74 5.55
CA LEU A 129 -0.58 -2.18 5.55
C LEU A 129 0.74 -2.94 5.39
N PRO A 130 0.98 -3.94 6.25
CA PRO A 130 2.16 -4.79 6.14
C PRO A 130 2.07 -5.68 4.90
N SER A 131 3.21 -6.14 4.42
CA SER A 131 3.25 -7.21 3.42
C SER A 131 2.73 -8.53 4.00
N LYS A 132 2.47 -9.52 3.15
CA LYS A 132 1.99 -10.84 3.61
C LYS A 132 2.95 -11.47 4.63
N ASP A 133 4.24 -11.41 4.36
CA ASP A 133 5.28 -11.98 5.25
C ASP A 133 5.37 -11.21 6.57
N GLU A 134 5.28 -9.88 6.52
CA GLU A 134 5.22 -9.05 7.71
C GLU A 134 3.96 -9.33 8.53
N ALA A 135 2.81 -9.52 7.88
CA ALA A 135 1.55 -9.86 8.56
C ALA A 135 1.64 -11.21 9.28
N TYR A 136 2.23 -12.22 8.65
CA TYR A 136 2.49 -13.52 9.31
C TYR A 136 3.46 -13.36 10.48
N GLY A 137 4.50 -12.54 10.34
CA GLY A 137 5.41 -12.20 11.43
C GLY A 137 4.70 -11.53 12.61
N LEU A 138 3.78 -10.59 12.34
CA LEU A 138 2.96 -9.95 13.37
C LEU A 138 2.06 -10.95 14.11
N ILE A 139 1.40 -11.84 13.38
CA ILE A 139 0.56 -12.89 13.97
C ILE A 139 1.41 -13.81 14.87
N ALA A 140 2.58 -14.25 14.38
CA ALA A 140 3.50 -15.07 15.16
C ALA A 140 3.97 -14.36 16.43
N ASN A 141 4.31 -13.08 16.34
CA ASN A 141 4.69 -12.25 17.49
C ASN A 141 3.56 -12.13 18.52
N VAL A 142 2.32 -11.93 18.08
CA VAL A 142 1.15 -11.87 18.98
C VAL A 142 0.94 -13.20 19.70
N LEU A 143 1.10 -14.32 19.02
CA LEU A 143 1.00 -15.66 19.62
C LEU A 143 2.15 -15.93 20.62
N GLN A 144 3.35 -15.44 20.34
CA GLN A 144 4.52 -15.59 21.21
C GLN A 144 4.52 -14.62 22.41
N ALA A 145 3.82 -13.49 22.29
CA ALA A 145 3.83 -12.43 23.32
C ALA A 145 3.47 -12.91 24.74
N PRO A 146 2.46 -13.78 24.97
CA PRO A 146 2.16 -14.28 26.31
C PRO A 146 3.32 -15.07 26.94
N VAL A 147 3.97 -15.91 26.14
CA VAL A 147 5.11 -16.74 26.60
C VAL A 147 6.30 -15.85 26.93
N THR A 148 6.59 -14.88 26.08
CA THR A 148 7.66 -13.91 26.31
C THR A 148 7.40 -13.07 27.57
N LYS A 149 6.15 -12.59 27.76
CA LYS A 149 5.78 -11.85 28.98
C LYS A 149 5.94 -12.69 30.23
N PHE A 150 5.54 -13.97 30.18
CA PHE A 150 5.71 -14.87 31.33
C PHE A 150 7.19 -15.10 31.67
N ALA A 151 8.02 -15.35 30.66
CA ALA A 151 9.47 -15.50 30.86
C ALA A 151 10.11 -14.22 31.41
N THR A 152 9.66 -13.05 30.92
CA THR A 152 10.13 -11.74 31.41
C THR A 152 9.76 -11.54 32.87
N LEU A 153 8.51 -11.84 33.26
CA LEU A 153 8.07 -11.73 34.68
C LEU A 153 8.87 -12.62 35.61
N LEU A 154 9.19 -13.86 35.23
CA LEU A 154 10.04 -14.75 36.03
C LEU A 154 11.44 -14.19 36.19
N ASN A 155 11.99 -13.52 35.21
CA ASN A 155 13.33 -12.93 35.24
C ASN A 155 13.38 -11.54 35.90
N GLU A 156 12.24 -10.86 36.02
CA GLU A 156 12.18 -9.50 36.58
C GLU A 156 12.46 -9.49 38.08
N VAL A 157 12.00 -10.50 38.82
CA VAL A 157 12.19 -10.58 40.29
C VAL A 157 13.67 -10.63 40.64
N PRO A 158 14.48 -11.59 40.17
CA PRO A 158 15.91 -11.62 40.46
C PRO A 158 16.67 -10.42 39.90
N SER A 159 16.25 -9.89 38.73
CA SER A 159 16.87 -8.71 38.15
C SER A 159 16.65 -7.43 38.96
N LYS A 160 15.44 -7.23 39.50
CA LYS A 160 15.14 -6.10 40.39
C LYS A 160 15.96 -6.18 41.69
N LEU A 161 16.10 -7.38 42.26
CA LEU A 161 16.90 -7.60 43.48
C LEU A 161 18.38 -7.30 43.22
N ALA A 162 18.93 -7.76 42.09
CA ALA A 162 20.31 -7.47 41.71
C ALA A 162 20.56 -5.97 41.53
N ARG A 163 19.62 -5.24 40.88
CA ARG A 163 19.71 -3.78 40.72
C ARG A 163 19.68 -3.02 42.04
N VAL A 164 18.83 -3.44 42.99
CA VAL A 164 18.76 -2.83 44.32
C VAL A 164 20.07 -3.05 45.07
N LEU A 165 20.62 -4.27 45.06
CA LEU A 165 21.91 -4.57 45.68
C LEU A 165 23.05 -3.76 45.06
N SER A 166 23.09 -3.63 43.75
CA SER A 166 24.06 -2.77 43.04
C SER A 166 23.94 -1.32 43.49
N ALA A 167 22.71 -0.76 43.47
CA ALA A 167 22.47 0.63 43.90
C ALA A 167 22.85 0.90 45.36
N VAL A 168 22.64 -0.06 46.25
CA VAL A 168 23.10 0.06 47.66
C VAL A 168 24.63 0.04 47.76
N ASN A 169 25.28 -0.81 46.96
CA ASN A 169 26.75 -0.88 46.94
C ASN A 169 27.36 0.43 46.40
N ASP A 170 26.77 0.98 45.33
CA ASP A 170 27.23 2.24 44.75
C ASP A 170 27.03 3.43 45.71
N LYS A 171 25.91 3.46 46.44
CA LYS A 171 25.71 4.46 47.52
C LYS A 171 26.73 4.33 48.63
N LYS A 172 27.05 3.11 49.06
CA LYS A 172 28.09 2.89 50.09
C LYS A 172 29.47 3.33 49.61
N LYS A 173 29.82 3.08 48.36
CA LYS A 173 31.07 3.54 47.76
C LYS A 173 31.15 5.07 47.61
N ALA A 174 30.02 5.73 47.40
CA ALA A 174 29.96 7.18 47.30
C ALA A 174 29.98 7.91 48.67
N SER A 175 29.70 7.18 49.75
CA SER A 175 29.68 7.68 51.13
C SER A 175 30.92 7.27 51.98
N ALA A 176 31.85 6.56 51.39
CA ALA A 176 33.18 6.23 51.93
C ALA A 176 34.27 7.00 51.23
#